data_d014230e2cea4f7e17e9a12e1e933054
#
_entry.id   d014230e2cea4f7e17e9a12e1e933054
#
_cell.length_a   1.000
_cell.length_b   1.000
_cell.length_c   1.000
_cell.angle_alpha   90.00
_cell.angle_beta   90.00
_cell.angle_gamma   90.00
#
_symmetry.space_group_name_H-M   'P 1'
#
loop_
_entity.id
_entity.type
_entity.pdbx_description
1 polymer ?
#
loop_
_entity_poly.entity_id
_entity_poly.type
_entity_poly.pdbx_seq_one_letter_code
_entity_poly.pdbx_strand_id
1 'polypeptide(L)'
;MMAFFWQRALLVSLAAAVSVYADMKLDCGTDFVTLVWTEGRSRADTSLFRLGNCFPTSFSATEAVFSVDFDDCNFRRIVTGDRMMFTNDLTYSSDSTPLSFSHPVVCAYERPEDWYPRLYAPIFNTYGLGDLEFHFGLMNADFSGPAESTSFPLGSFIPIMASVAQESHQPLLLFLQECVAATTPELQPESTLYPIIANEGCLVDSLVSRSKFEPRQKSSELHLSLQAFRFGLGEEVFIHCKLVAWDPNSLNNSKKACHYVKEHGWEQLDNSASRYLCACCESDCKSRRVRSLASGKRGMAQQAVLGPLTITDVNY
;
A
#
# COMPACT_ATOMS: atom_id res chain seq x y z
N MET A 1 -18.65 24.86 -87.29
CA MET A 1 -18.02 25.76 -86.23
C MET A 1 -17.90 24.97 -84.97
N MET A 2 -16.74 24.45 -84.70
CA MET A 2 -16.47 23.61 -83.51
C MET A 2 -15.73 24.50 -82.47
N ALA A 3 -16.29 24.62 -81.28
CA ALA A 3 -15.69 25.31 -80.19
C ALA A 3 -14.99 24.24 -79.28
N PHE A 4 -13.68 24.36 -79.16
CA PHE A 4 -12.88 23.53 -78.28
C PHE A 4 -12.96 24.07 -76.83
N PHE A 5 -13.53 23.26 -75.93
CA PHE A 5 -13.44 23.49 -74.48
C PHE A 5 -12.12 22.93 -73.94
N TRP A 6 -11.26 23.77 -73.46
CA TRP A 6 -10.08 23.40 -72.67
C TRP A 6 -10.51 23.26 -71.20
N GLN A 7 -10.57 22.01 -70.75
CA GLN A 7 -10.71 21.72 -69.34
C GLN A 7 -9.34 21.70 -68.68
N ARG A 8 -9.05 22.70 -67.88
CA ARG A 8 -7.89 22.73 -66.99
C ARG A 8 -8.23 21.89 -65.74
N ALA A 9 -7.65 20.68 -65.61
CA ALA A 9 -7.69 19.87 -64.42
C ALA A 9 -6.73 20.52 -63.38
N LEU A 10 -7.28 21.12 -62.35
CA LEU A 10 -6.55 21.54 -61.15
C LEU A 10 -6.33 20.29 -60.30
N LEU A 11 -5.09 19.78 -60.29
CA LEU A 11 -4.63 18.78 -59.29
C LEU A 11 -4.43 19.51 -57.99
N VAL A 12 -5.41 19.40 -57.09
CA VAL A 12 -5.28 19.76 -55.70
C VAL A 12 -4.55 18.61 -55.00
N SER A 13 -3.25 18.76 -54.83
CA SER A 13 -2.48 17.87 -53.95
C SER A 13 -2.87 18.19 -52.49
N LEU A 14 -3.72 17.32 -51.90
CA LEU A 14 -3.94 17.27 -50.46
C LEU A 14 -2.64 16.77 -49.80
N ALA A 15 -1.81 17.68 -49.35
CA ALA A 15 -0.76 17.38 -48.39
C ALA A 15 -1.47 17.04 -47.08
N ALA A 16 -1.62 15.74 -46.79
CA ALA A 16 -2.00 15.28 -45.47
C ALA A 16 -0.89 15.68 -44.50
N ALA A 17 -1.11 16.78 -43.76
CA ALA A 17 -0.27 17.13 -42.64
C ALA A 17 -0.45 16.01 -41.57
N VAL A 18 0.49 15.08 -41.52
CA VAL A 18 0.59 14.12 -40.43
C VAL A 18 0.97 14.95 -39.19
N SER A 19 -0.02 15.27 -38.38
CA SER A 19 0.21 15.87 -37.07
C SER A 19 0.85 14.79 -36.20
N VAL A 20 2.16 14.84 -36.05
CA VAL A 20 2.87 13.98 -35.10
C VAL A 20 2.61 14.57 -33.72
N TYR A 21 1.67 13.99 -33.00
CA TYR A 21 1.41 14.29 -31.59
C TYR A 21 2.40 13.51 -30.74
N ALA A 22 2.75 14.05 -29.56
CA ALA A 22 3.41 13.27 -28.53
C ALA A 22 2.54 12.07 -28.19
N ASP A 23 3.12 10.90 -28.05
CA ASP A 23 2.43 9.64 -27.75
C ASP A 23 2.99 9.07 -26.44
N MET A 24 2.09 8.55 -25.59
CA MET A 24 2.43 7.89 -24.35
C MET A 24 1.92 6.47 -24.36
N LYS A 25 2.82 5.51 -24.23
CA LYS A 25 2.49 4.10 -24.04
C LYS A 25 2.75 3.72 -22.58
N LEU A 26 1.75 3.14 -21.95
CA LEU A 26 1.78 2.70 -20.57
C LEU A 26 1.50 1.20 -20.52
N ASP A 27 2.42 0.43 -19.92
CA ASP A 27 2.26 -0.98 -19.63
C ASP A 27 2.36 -1.18 -18.11
N CYS A 28 1.27 -1.65 -17.51
CA CYS A 28 1.12 -1.86 -16.08
C CYS A 28 1.31 -3.35 -15.75
N GLY A 29 2.49 -3.71 -15.26
CA GLY A 29 2.79 -5.05 -14.73
C GLY A 29 2.18 -5.27 -13.34
N THR A 30 2.47 -6.39 -12.71
CA THR A 30 1.97 -6.68 -11.33
C THR A 30 2.58 -5.78 -10.28
N ASP A 31 3.89 -5.53 -10.36
CA ASP A 31 4.67 -4.81 -9.36
C ASP A 31 5.45 -3.62 -9.96
N PHE A 32 5.39 -3.46 -11.26
CA PHE A 32 6.15 -2.45 -11.99
C PHE A 32 5.32 -1.79 -13.09
N VAL A 33 5.79 -0.64 -13.56
CA VAL A 33 5.25 0.06 -14.71
C VAL A 33 6.34 0.34 -15.74
N THR A 34 6.01 0.14 -17.01
CA THR A 34 6.81 0.60 -18.14
C THR A 34 6.05 1.71 -18.84
N LEU A 35 6.65 2.90 -18.87
CA LEU A 35 6.11 4.07 -19.56
C LEU A 35 7.09 4.48 -20.65
N VAL A 36 6.60 4.63 -21.86
CA VAL A 36 7.34 5.15 -23.01
C VAL A 36 6.66 6.43 -23.46
N TRP A 37 7.37 7.53 -23.35
CA TRP A 37 6.97 8.81 -23.90
C TRP A 37 7.71 9.06 -25.19
N THR A 38 6.97 9.28 -26.28
CA THR A 38 7.54 9.59 -27.61
C THR A 38 7.25 11.05 -27.95
N GLU A 39 8.29 11.85 -28.12
CA GLU A 39 8.18 13.25 -28.45
C GLU A 39 8.04 13.45 -29.98
N GLY A 40 6.93 14.06 -30.41
CA GLY A 40 6.62 14.21 -31.82
C GLY A 40 7.37 15.32 -32.56
N ARG A 41 8.03 16.27 -31.87
CA ARG A 41 8.60 17.47 -32.49
C ARG A 41 10.04 17.79 -32.12
N SER A 42 10.77 16.94 -31.48
CA SER A 42 12.22 17.13 -31.18
C SER A 42 12.57 18.46 -30.46
N ARG A 43 11.64 19.00 -29.65
CA ARG A 43 11.82 20.26 -28.91
C ARG A 43 12.07 20.09 -27.43
N ALA A 44 11.71 18.94 -26.87
CA ALA A 44 11.92 18.64 -25.48
C ALA A 44 13.17 17.75 -25.33
N ASP A 45 14.01 18.08 -24.37
CA ASP A 45 15.11 17.21 -23.98
C ASP A 45 14.54 16.03 -23.16
N THR A 46 14.55 14.86 -23.75
CA THR A 46 13.95 13.65 -23.14
C THR A 46 14.60 13.24 -21.83
N SER A 47 15.81 13.69 -21.56
CA SER A 47 16.50 13.48 -20.27
C SER A 47 15.92 14.28 -19.11
N LEU A 48 15.17 15.35 -19.40
CA LEU A 48 14.55 16.23 -18.41
C LEU A 48 13.19 15.77 -17.93
N PHE A 49 12.63 14.70 -18.53
CA PHE A 49 11.41 14.12 -18.03
C PHE A 49 11.62 13.47 -16.65
N ARG A 50 10.58 13.49 -15.85
CA ARG A 50 10.54 12.88 -14.53
C ARG A 50 9.23 12.13 -14.35
N LEU A 51 9.29 10.92 -13.81
CA LEU A 51 8.15 10.19 -13.31
C LEU A 51 8.22 10.24 -11.77
N GLY A 52 7.39 11.10 -11.17
CA GLY A 52 7.58 11.47 -9.77
C GLY A 52 8.98 12.08 -9.55
N ASN A 53 9.81 11.41 -8.73
CA ASN A 53 11.20 11.83 -8.49
C ASN A 53 12.24 11.05 -9.33
N CYS A 54 11.82 10.13 -10.19
CA CYS A 54 12.72 9.31 -10.98
C CYS A 54 13.09 9.92 -12.32
N PHE A 55 14.32 9.65 -12.74
CA PHE A 55 14.81 9.94 -14.09
C PHE A 55 14.42 8.81 -15.06
N PRO A 56 14.40 9.06 -16.37
CA PRO A 56 14.21 7.98 -17.34
C PRO A 56 15.25 6.87 -17.15
N THR A 57 14.80 5.63 -17.22
CA THR A 57 15.69 4.45 -17.21
C THR A 57 16.56 4.41 -18.46
N SER A 58 16.00 4.86 -19.59
CA SER A 58 16.73 5.11 -20.82
C SER A 58 16.06 6.24 -21.60
N PHE A 59 16.85 6.95 -22.43
CA PHE A 59 16.32 8.02 -23.28
C PHE A 59 17.08 8.10 -24.60
N SER A 60 16.41 8.64 -25.62
CA SER A 60 16.94 8.94 -26.93
C SER A 60 16.54 10.37 -27.35
N ALA A 61 16.91 10.81 -28.53
CA ALA A 61 16.51 12.14 -29.03
C ALA A 61 14.99 12.35 -29.11
N THR A 62 14.19 11.28 -29.14
CA THR A 62 12.73 11.34 -29.33
C THR A 62 11.94 10.56 -28.29
N GLU A 63 12.61 9.80 -27.42
CA GLU A 63 11.90 8.92 -26.47
C GLU A 63 12.51 9.02 -25.07
N ALA A 64 11.66 9.01 -24.06
CA ALA A 64 11.98 8.79 -22.66
C ALA A 64 11.29 7.50 -22.20
N VAL A 65 12.05 6.56 -21.63
CA VAL A 65 11.54 5.28 -21.14
C VAL A 65 11.75 5.20 -19.64
N PHE A 66 10.69 4.85 -18.94
CA PHE A 66 10.71 4.54 -17.51
C PHE A 66 10.30 3.07 -17.34
N SER A 67 11.11 2.31 -16.65
CA SER A 67 10.77 0.96 -16.18
C SER A 67 11.10 0.91 -14.70
N VAL A 68 10.08 1.03 -13.87
CA VAL A 68 10.22 1.28 -12.43
C VAL A 68 9.19 0.50 -11.64
N ASP A 69 9.55 0.13 -10.42
CA ASP A 69 8.64 -0.52 -9.49
C ASP A 69 7.67 0.50 -8.87
N PHE A 70 6.47 0.04 -8.45
CA PHE A 70 5.50 0.92 -7.78
C PHE A 70 5.96 1.41 -6.40
N ASP A 71 6.96 0.75 -5.80
CA ASP A 71 7.58 1.20 -4.54
C ASP A 71 8.58 2.34 -4.74
N ASP A 72 9.02 2.55 -5.98
CA ASP A 72 9.94 3.60 -6.35
C ASP A 72 9.19 4.84 -6.87
N CYS A 73 9.92 5.90 -7.14
CA CYS A 73 9.43 7.09 -7.84
C CYS A 73 8.26 7.82 -7.17
N ASN A 74 7.98 7.57 -5.89
CA ASN A 74 6.88 8.18 -5.13
C ASN A 74 5.48 7.90 -5.72
N PHE A 75 5.23 6.68 -6.21
CA PHE A 75 3.88 6.30 -6.59
C PHE A 75 2.92 6.39 -5.39
N ARG A 76 1.74 6.94 -5.66
CA ARG A 76 0.65 7.09 -4.69
C ARG A 76 -0.32 5.94 -4.87
N ARG A 77 -0.67 5.25 -3.80
CA ARG A 77 -1.64 4.15 -3.81
C ARG A 77 -3.01 4.66 -3.35
N ILE A 78 -4.02 4.52 -4.21
CA ILE A 78 -5.41 4.89 -3.94
C ILE A 78 -6.24 3.61 -3.97
N VAL A 79 -7.02 3.38 -2.92
CA VAL A 79 -7.92 2.22 -2.80
C VAL A 79 -9.36 2.70 -2.93
N THR A 80 -10.11 2.04 -3.81
CA THR A 80 -11.57 2.21 -3.95
C THR A 80 -12.28 0.91 -3.58
N GLY A 81 -13.62 0.91 -3.60
CA GLY A 81 -14.40 -0.28 -3.25
C GLY A 81 -14.04 -1.52 -4.08
N ASP A 82 -13.80 -1.34 -5.37
CA ASP A 82 -13.56 -2.39 -6.36
C ASP A 82 -12.14 -2.40 -6.94
N ARG A 83 -11.34 -1.33 -6.73
CA ARG A 83 -10.04 -1.16 -7.39
C ARG A 83 -8.96 -0.68 -6.44
N MET A 84 -7.74 -1.03 -6.81
CA MET A 84 -6.51 -0.45 -6.28
C MET A 84 -5.78 0.25 -7.42
N MET A 85 -5.37 1.49 -7.22
CA MET A 85 -4.71 2.30 -8.24
C MET A 85 -3.36 2.79 -7.74
N PHE A 86 -2.34 2.67 -8.59
CA PHE A 86 -1.06 3.34 -8.41
C PHE A 86 -1.01 4.55 -9.34
N THR A 87 -0.78 5.72 -8.78
CA THR A 87 -0.80 6.98 -9.52
C THR A 87 0.50 7.73 -9.35
N ASN A 88 0.94 8.38 -10.42
CA ASN A 88 2.09 9.27 -10.44
C ASN A 88 1.89 10.35 -11.49
N ASP A 89 2.83 11.29 -11.61
CA ASP A 89 2.82 12.32 -12.62
C ASP A 89 4.10 12.25 -13.45
N LEU A 90 3.94 12.15 -14.78
CA LEU A 90 5.03 12.39 -15.71
C LEU A 90 5.15 13.91 -15.90
N THR A 91 6.26 14.47 -15.48
CA THR A 91 6.52 15.89 -15.54
C THR A 91 7.67 16.21 -16.47
N TYR A 92 7.62 17.39 -17.07
CA TYR A 92 8.71 17.98 -17.83
C TYR A 92 8.91 19.43 -17.37
N SER A 93 10.14 19.77 -17.05
CA SER A 93 10.52 21.15 -16.70
C SER A 93 11.92 21.43 -17.25
N SER A 94 12.08 22.55 -17.94
CA SER A 94 13.37 23.01 -18.47
C SER A 94 13.60 24.44 -18.05
N ASP A 95 14.79 24.74 -17.58
CA ASP A 95 15.20 26.10 -17.19
C ASP A 95 15.29 27.09 -18.38
N SER A 96 15.38 26.54 -19.61
CA SER A 96 15.60 27.33 -20.84
C SER A 96 14.34 27.59 -21.66
N THR A 97 13.23 26.91 -21.35
CA THR A 97 11.96 27.06 -22.09
C THR A 97 10.77 27.12 -21.14
N PRO A 98 9.74 27.97 -21.42
CA PRO A 98 8.53 28.05 -20.61
C PRO A 98 7.61 26.82 -20.78
N LEU A 99 8.07 25.77 -21.44
CA LEU A 99 7.33 24.52 -21.62
C LEU A 99 7.49 23.66 -20.37
N SER A 100 6.49 23.73 -19.50
CA SER A 100 6.32 22.76 -18.43
C SER A 100 4.97 22.05 -18.61
N PHE A 101 4.92 20.75 -18.40
CA PHE A 101 3.66 20.02 -18.37
C PHE A 101 3.71 18.92 -17.32
N SER A 102 2.54 18.49 -16.91
CA SER A 102 2.33 17.32 -16.07
C SER A 102 1.25 16.45 -16.72
N HIS A 103 1.51 15.15 -16.82
CA HIS A 103 0.58 14.16 -17.34
C HIS A 103 0.39 13.05 -16.30
N PRO A 104 -0.84 12.80 -15.85
CA PRO A 104 -1.09 11.78 -14.86
C PRO A 104 -0.86 10.38 -15.44
N VAL A 105 -0.19 9.53 -14.66
CA VAL A 105 0.07 8.12 -14.95
C VAL A 105 -0.69 7.29 -13.94
N VAL A 106 -1.57 6.40 -14.40
CA VAL A 106 -2.46 5.61 -13.54
C VAL A 106 -2.45 4.16 -13.95
N CYS A 107 -2.07 3.27 -13.05
CA CYS A 107 -2.25 1.83 -13.17
C CYS A 107 -3.36 1.39 -12.22
N ALA A 108 -4.43 0.82 -12.74
CA ALA A 108 -5.60 0.41 -11.98
C ALA A 108 -5.77 -1.11 -12.04
N TYR A 109 -5.96 -1.75 -10.88
CA TYR A 109 -6.14 -3.19 -10.72
C TYR A 109 -7.48 -3.47 -10.05
N GLU A 110 -8.13 -4.53 -10.49
CA GLU A 110 -9.31 -5.04 -9.79
C GLU A 110 -8.86 -5.65 -8.45
N ARG A 111 -9.64 -5.41 -7.42
CA ARG A 111 -9.40 -6.05 -6.12
C ARG A 111 -9.97 -7.48 -6.18
N PRO A 112 -9.20 -8.50 -5.79
CA PRO A 112 -9.71 -9.84 -5.67
C PRO A 112 -10.93 -9.90 -4.72
N GLU A 113 -11.98 -10.61 -5.09
CA GLU A 113 -13.20 -10.75 -4.26
C GLU A 113 -12.89 -11.35 -2.87
N ASP A 114 -11.85 -12.17 -2.76
CA ASP A 114 -11.40 -12.79 -1.50
C ASP A 114 -10.62 -11.84 -0.57
N TRP A 115 -10.39 -10.60 -0.98
CA TRP A 115 -9.67 -9.58 -0.21
C TRP A 115 -10.52 -8.92 0.88
N TYR A 116 -11.81 -9.26 0.96
CA TYR A 116 -12.67 -8.79 2.04
C TYR A 116 -12.46 -9.66 3.28
N PRO A 117 -11.96 -9.09 4.40
CA PRO A 117 -12.01 -9.80 5.67
C PRO A 117 -13.48 -10.12 5.98
N ARG A 118 -13.75 -11.34 6.40
CA ARG A 118 -15.09 -11.70 6.86
C ARG A 118 -15.49 -10.74 7.96
N LEU A 119 -16.69 -10.14 7.84
CA LEU A 119 -17.25 -9.24 8.84
C LEU A 119 -17.03 -9.80 10.25
N TYR A 120 -16.36 -9.04 11.07
CA TYR A 120 -16.11 -9.36 12.45
C TYR A 120 -17.42 -9.43 13.23
N ALA A 121 -17.78 -10.60 13.75
CA ALA A 121 -18.55 -10.64 14.96
C ALA A 121 -17.56 -10.45 16.12
N PRO A 122 -17.67 -9.42 16.97
CA PRO A 122 -16.78 -9.25 18.10
C PRO A 122 -17.01 -10.41 19.10
N ILE A 123 -16.15 -11.40 19.07
CA ILE A 123 -16.13 -12.46 20.07
C ILE A 123 -15.17 -12.01 21.16
N PHE A 124 -15.72 -11.43 22.22
CA PHE A 124 -14.98 -11.14 23.43
C PHE A 124 -14.70 -12.45 24.17
N ASN A 125 -13.55 -13.05 23.96
CA ASN A 125 -13.06 -14.13 24.78
C ASN A 125 -12.02 -13.56 25.75
N THR A 126 -12.48 -13.10 26.91
CA THR A 126 -11.62 -12.80 28.05
C THR A 126 -11.12 -14.10 28.67
N TYR A 127 -9.86 -14.39 28.47
CA TYR A 127 -9.18 -15.49 29.18
C TYR A 127 -8.41 -14.88 30.36
N GLY A 128 -8.90 -15.06 31.58
CA GLY A 128 -8.46 -14.43 32.81
C GLY A 128 -7.00 -14.61 33.16
N LEU A 129 -6.20 -13.62 32.85
CA LEU A 129 -4.84 -13.40 33.33
C LEU A 129 -4.74 -12.03 34.06
N GLY A 130 -5.79 -11.60 34.72
CA GLY A 130 -5.89 -10.24 35.26
C GLY A 130 -6.23 -9.23 34.16
N ASP A 131 -6.35 -7.97 34.54
CA ASP A 131 -6.61 -6.87 33.60
C ASP A 131 -5.32 -6.51 32.87
N LEU A 132 -5.17 -6.97 31.61
CA LEU A 132 -4.09 -6.53 30.73
C LEU A 132 -4.50 -5.21 30.07
N GLU A 133 -3.71 -4.18 30.26
CA GLU A 133 -3.89 -2.90 29.61
C GLU A 133 -3.17 -2.90 28.25
N PHE A 134 -3.93 -2.73 27.18
CA PHE A 134 -3.41 -2.60 25.82
C PHE A 134 -3.39 -1.15 25.39
N HIS A 135 -2.31 -0.74 24.76
CA HIS A 135 -2.20 0.56 24.12
C HIS A 135 -2.02 0.38 22.61
N PHE A 136 -2.69 1.24 21.85
CA PHE A 136 -2.61 1.26 20.38
C PHE A 136 -2.61 2.71 19.92
N GLY A 137 -1.52 3.16 19.29
CA GLY A 137 -1.34 4.58 19.01
C GLY A 137 -0.35 4.87 17.88
N LEU A 138 -0.41 6.12 17.41
CA LEU A 138 0.53 6.68 16.46
C LEU A 138 1.82 7.09 17.17
N MET A 139 2.93 6.87 16.50
CA MET A 139 4.26 7.24 16.97
C MET A 139 4.89 8.27 16.01
N ASN A 140 5.94 8.93 16.49
CA ASN A 140 6.83 9.67 15.61
C ASN A 140 7.67 8.73 14.73
N ALA A 141 8.37 9.26 13.74
CA ALA A 141 9.05 8.48 12.71
C ALA A 141 10.13 7.51 13.24
N ASP A 142 10.71 7.81 14.41
CA ASP A 142 11.76 6.99 15.04
C ASP A 142 11.24 6.11 16.20
N PHE A 143 9.91 6.07 16.41
CA PHE A 143 9.24 5.36 17.50
C PHE A 143 9.67 5.76 18.91
N SER A 144 10.31 6.93 19.10
CA SER A 144 10.77 7.40 20.41
C SER A 144 9.66 8.02 21.27
N GLY A 145 8.53 8.40 20.66
CA GLY A 145 7.41 9.04 21.35
C GLY A 145 6.14 9.06 20.49
N PRO A 146 5.01 9.51 21.05
CA PRO A 146 3.76 9.62 20.32
C PRO A 146 3.87 10.64 19.17
N ALA A 147 3.08 10.42 18.12
CA ALA A 147 2.98 11.35 17.00
C ALA A 147 2.36 12.68 17.45
N GLU A 148 2.85 13.78 16.89
CA GLU A 148 2.31 15.13 17.12
C GLU A 148 1.11 15.44 16.19
N SER A 149 0.91 14.65 15.15
CA SER A 149 -0.14 14.85 14.13
C SER A 149 -0.75 13.53 13.69
N THR A 150 -2.03 13.59 13.29
CA THR A 150 -2.76 12.49 12.64
C THR A 150 -2.80 12.66 11.12
N SER A 151 -2.06 13.63 10.58
CA SER A 151 -2.01 13.95 9.16
C SER A 151 -0.72 13.42 8.55
N PHE A 152 -0.83 12.62 7.48
CA PHE A 152 0.29 11.98 6.81
C PHE A 152 0.25 12.24 5.31
N PRO A 153 1.39 12.61 4.70
CA PRO A 153 1.49 12.67 3.24
C PRO A 153 1.24 11.30 2.60
N LEU A 154 0.53 11.28 1.49
CA LEU A 154 0.27 10.06 0.72
C LEU A 154 1.60 9.39 0.31
N GLY A 155 1.74 8.09 0.58
CA GLY A 155 2.98 7.33 0.32
C GLY A 155 4.06 7.45 1.38
N SER A 156 3.93 8.36 2.38
CA SER A 156 4.81 8.38 3.57
C SER A 156 4.50 7.19 4.49
N PHE A 157 5.28 7.02 5.55
CA PHE A 157 4.97 6.01 6.55
C PHE A 157 4.12 6.57 7.69
N ILE A 158 3.17 5.77 8.15
CA ILE A 158 2.39 5.95 9.37
C ILE A 158 2.99 5.02 10.43
N PRO A 159 3.78 5.53 11.39
CA PRO A 159 4.33 4.70 12.45
C PRO A 159 3.25 4.38 13.49
N ILE A 160 3.00 3.10 13.72
CA ILE A 160 1.97 2.60 14.64
C ILE A 160 2.64 1.71 15.68
N MET A 161 2.31 1.91 16.94
CA MET A 161 2.73 1.04 18.04
C MET A 161 1.53 0.39 18.70
N ALA A 162 1.63 -0.91 18.90
CA ALA A 162 0.79 -1.66 19.82
C ALA A 162 1.64 -2.08 21.02
N SER A 163 1.13 -1.96 22.24
CA SER A 163 1.80 -2.46 23.43
C SER A 163 0.82 -3.04 24.45
N VAL A 164 1.33 -3.88 25.35
CA VAL A 164 0.60 -4.40 26.49
C VAL A 164 1.42 -4.18 27.76
N ALA A 165 0.78 -3.59 28.78
CA ALA A 165 1.43 -3.38 30.07
C ALA A 165 1.72 -4.73 30.74
N GLN A 166 2.95 -4.92 31.24
CA GLN A 166 3.43 -6.20 31.81
C GLN A 166 3.80 -6.08 33.29
N GLU A 167 3.17 -5.21 34.04
CA GLU A 167 3.58 -4.90 35.41
C GLU A 167 3.44 -6.07 36.40
N SER A 168 2.55 -7.04 36.12
CA SER A 168 2.21 -8.12 37.07
C SER A 168 2.09 -9.52 36.43
N HIS A 169 2.55 -9.70 35.18
CA HIS A 169 2.31 -10.93 34.43
C HIS A 169 3.62 -11.56 33.91
N GLN A 170 3.52 -12.86 33.54
CA GLN A 170 4.58 -13.50 32.76
C GLN A 170 4.84 -12.70 31.48
N PRO A 171 6.08 -12.68 30.97
CA PRO A 171 6.38 -12.04 29.69
C PRO A 171 5.46 -12.58 28.59
N LEU A 172 4.63 -11.71 28.03
CA LEU A 172 3.74 -12.01 26.90
C LEU A 172 4.31 -11.46 25.62
N LEU A 173 4.02 -12.12 24.52
CA LEU A 173 4.36 -11.67 23.17
C LEU A 173 3.12 -11.06 22.54
N LEU A 174 3.24 -9.80 22.11
CA LEU A 174 2.14 -9.08 21.49
C LEU A 174 2.11 -9.27 19.98
N PHE A 175 0.93 -9.51 19.43
CA PHE A 175 0.65 -9.63 18.01
C PHE A 175 -0.50 -8.72 17.57
N LEU A 176 -0.45 -8.26 16.33
CA LEU A 176 -1.59 -7.77 15.57
C LEU A 176 -2.12 -8.94 14.74
N GLN A 177 -3.23 -9.54 15.19
CA GLN A 177 -3.77 -10.74 14.56
C GLN A 177 -4.48 -10.42 13.25
N GLU A 178 -5.23 -9.33 13.23
CA GLU A 178 -5.97 -8.81 12.08
C GLU A 178 -6.07 -7.30 12.18
N CYS A 179 -5.86 -6.60 11.06
CA CYS A 179 -6.06 -5.16 10.94
C CYS A 179 -6.72 -4.83 9.62
N VAL A 180 -7.71 -3.95 9.67
CA VAL A 180 -8.36 -3.40 8.49
C VAL A 180 -8.40 -1.88 8.58
N ALA A 181 -8.20 -1.22 7.46
CA ALA A 181 -8.54 0.19 7.35
C ALA A 181 -9.99 0.34 6.87
N ALA A 182 -10.67 1.36 7.37
CA ALA A 182 -12.03 1.69 7.02
C ALA A 182 -12.21 3.22 6.91
N THR A 183 -13.29 3.65 6.27
CA THR A 183 -13.69 5.07 6.21
C THR A 183 -14.55 5.50 7.40
N THR A 184 -14.85 4.59 8.32
CA THR A 184 -15.76 4.80 9.45
C THR A 184 -15.13 4.36 10.77
N PRO A 185 -15.44 5.04 11.89
CA PRO A 185 -14.93 4.67 13.22
C PRO A 185 -15.53 3.36 13.75
N GLU A 186 -16.66 2.92 13.18
CA GLU A 186 -17.30 1.65 13.48
C GLU A 186 -17.46 0.86 12.18
N LEU A 187 -17.11 -0.44 12.22
CA LEU A 187 -17.26 -1.30 11.05
C LEU A 187 -18.73 -1.63 10.82
N GLN A 188 -19.25 -1.22 9.68
CA GLN A 188 -20.60 -1.50 9.22
C GLN A 188 -20.55 -2.34 7.93
N PRO A 189 -21.63 -3.04 7.56
CA PRO A 189 -21.65 -3.83 6.33
C PRO A 189 -21.35 -3.01 5.07
N GLU A 190 -21.67 -1.71 5.09
CA GLU A 190 -21.46 -0.77 3.99
C GLU A 190 -20.07 -0.11 4.01
N SER A 191 -19.28 -0.31 5.06
CA SER A 191 -17.96 0.32 5.19
C SER A 191 -17.04 -0.17 4.08
N THR A 192 -16.34 0.77 3.43
CA THR A 192 -15.24 0.42 2.54
C THR A 192 -14.07 -0.06 3.37
N LEU A 193 -13.64 -1.30 3.17
CA LEU A 193 -12.59 -1.94 3.95
C LEU A 193 -11.36 -2.23 3.09
N TYR A 194 -10.19 -2.07 3.70
CA TYR A 194 -8.92 -2.48 3.12
C TYR A 194 -8.13 -3.33 4.12
N PRO A 195 -7.78 -4.60 3.79
CA PRO A 195 -7.02 -5.46 4.68
C PRO A 195 -5.57 -4.99 4.77
N ILE A 196 -5.11 -4.74 5.99
CA ILE A 196 -3.71 -4.43 6.31
C ILE A 196 -3.02 -5.70 6.80
N ILE A 197 -3.61 -6.35 7.82
CA ILE A 197 -3.13 -7.61 8.37
C ILE A 197 -4.28 -8.61 8.33
N ALA A 198 -4.04 -9.76 7.74
CA ALA A 198 -4.99 -10.85 7.62
C ALA A 198 -4.35 -12.20 7.97
N ASN A 199 -5.07 -13.30 7.80
CA ASN A 199 -4.53 -14.66 7.98
C ASN A 199 -3.75 -14.86 9.30
N GLU A 200 -4.30 -14.31 10.40
CA GLU A 200 -3.75 -14.50 11.74
C GLU A 200 -2.32 -13.92 11.90
N GLY A 201 -2.07 -12.71 11.39
CA GLY A 201 -0.83 -11.97 11.57
C GLY A 201 0.07 -11.86 10.33
N CYS A 202 -0.49 -12.04 9.14
CA CYS A 202 0.19 -11.74 7.89
C CYS A 202 -0.07 -10.28 7.49
N LEU A 203 0.95 -9.45 7.40
CA LEU A 203 0.89 -8.08 6.90
C LEU A 203 0.70 -8.12 5.38
N VAL A 204 -0.54 -8.35 4.93
CA VAL A 204 -0.85 -8.51 3.50
C VAL A 204 -0.64 -7.22 2.71
N ASP A 205 -0.70 -6.07 3.36
CA ASP A 205 -0.36 -4.79 2.77
C ASP A 205 1.09 -4.75 2.26
N SER A 206 2.02 -5.48 2.89
CA SER A 206 3.42 -5.53 2.47
C SER A 206 3.64 -6.21 1.10
N LEU A 207 2.67 -6.94 0.57
CA LEU A 207 2.72 -7.50 -0.79
C LEU A 207 2.70 -6.41 -1.87
N VAL A 208 2.02 -5.29 -1.60
CA VAL A 208 1.73 -4.23 -2.57
C VAL A 208 2.21 -2.85 -2.12
N SER A 209 3.02 -2.81 -1.06
CA SER A 209 3.53 -1.58 -0.47
C SER A 209 4.86 -1.84 0.24
N ARG A 210 5.45 -0.76 0.77
CA ARG A 210 6.66 -0.83 1.60
C ARG A 210 6.34 -0.98 3.10
N SER A 211 5.11 -1.35 3.44
CA SER A 211 4.72 -1.58 4.84
C SER A 211 5.48 -2.74 5.42
N LYS A 212 5.93 -2.61 6.67
CA LYS A 212 6.71 -3.64 7.35
C LYS A 212 6.50 -3.60 8.86
N PHE A 213 6.68 -4.72 9.51
CA PHE A 213 6.94 -4.73 10.94
C PHE A 213 8.38 -4.28 11.19
N GLU A 214 8.58 -3.38 12.14
CA GLU A 214 9.92 -3.00 12.60
C GLU A 214 10.49 -4.07 13.55
N PRO A 215 11.81 -4.24 13.61
CA PRO A 215 12.43 -5.21 14.51
C PRO A 215 11.95 -5.02 15.95
N ARG A 216 11.52 -6.12 16.58
CA ARG A 216 10.99 -6.09 17.94
C ARG A 216 12.08 -5.77 18.95
N GLN A 217 11.85 -4.77 19.78
CA GLN A 217 12.75 -4.40 20.88
C GLN A 217 12.32 -5.03 22.21
N LYS A 218 11.01 -5.14 22.44
CA LYS A 218 10.42 -5.76 23.62
C LYS A 218 9.30 -6.71 23.22
N SER A 219 9.15 -7.80 23.95
CA SER A 219 8.09 -8.79 23.68
C SER A 219 6.69 -8.20 23.77
N SER A 220 6.50 -7.23 24.67
CA SER A 220 5.24 -6.52 24.93
C SER A 220 4.90 -5.44 23.91
N GLU A 221 5.76 -5.16 22.94
CA GLU A 221 5.59 -4.09 21.96
C GLU A 221 5.67 -4.64 20.53
N LEU A 222 4.89 -4.07 19.63
CA LEU A 222 4.96 -4.33 18.20
C LEU A 222 4.88 -3.01 17.45
N HIS A 223 5.86 -2.75 16.61
CA HIS A 223 5.96 -1.56 15.78
C HIS A 223 5.64 -1.91 14.34
N LEU A 224 4.79 -1.11 13.71
CA LEU A 224 4.35 -1.24 12.32
C LEU A 224 4.60 0.09 11.60
N SER A 225 5.39 0.05 10.55
CA SER A 225 5.48 1.13 9.57
C SER A 225 4.51 0.83 8.44
N LEU A 226 3.34 1.48 8.43
CA LEU A 226 2.31 1.34 7.41
C LEU A 226 2.50 2.41 6.34
N GLN A 227 2.59 2.06 5.07
CA GLN A 227 2.63 3.05 4.01
C GLN A 227 1.27 3.72 3.83
N ALA A 228 1.24 5.05 3.93
CA ALA A 228 0.03 5.85 3.84
C ALA A 228 -0.65 5.68 2.49
N PHE A 229 -1.94 5.42 2.52
CA PHE A 229 -2.84 5.31 1.37
C PHE A 229 -4.17 5.98 1.71
N ARG A 230 -5.01 6.25 0.73
CA ARG A 230 -6.36 6.78 0.94
C ARG A 230 -7.41 6.00 0.17
N PHE A 231 -8.64 6.00 0.64
CA PHE A 231 -9.77 5.40 -0.05
C PHE A 231 -10.22 6.28 -1.22
N GLY A 232 -10.77 7.44 -0.96
CA GLY A 232 -11.20 8.40 -1.95
C GLY A 232 -10.60 9.79 -1.67
N LEU A 233 -11.10 10.80 -2.36
CA LEU A 233 -10.68 12.18 -2.12
C LEU A 233 -11.36 12.70 -0.84
N GLY A 234 -10.55 13.05 0.17
CA GLY A 234 -11.00 13.69 1.40
C GLY A 234 -11.64 12.76 2.44
N GLU A 235 -11.57 11.43 2.26
CA GLU A 235 -12.07 10.48 3.26
C GLU A 235 -11.04 10.29 4.37
N GLU A 236 -11.53 10.28 5.61
CA GLU A 236 -10.74 9.92 6.78
C GLU A 236 -10.47 8.41 6.80
N VAL A 237 -9.34 8.02 7.39
CA VAL A 237 -8.96 6.61 7.53
C VAL A 237 -8.97 6.22 8.99
N PHE A 238 -9.66 5.13 9.32
CA PHE A 238 -9.65 4.49 10.63
C PHE A 238 -9.01 3.11 10.50
N ILE A 239 -8.12 2.76 11.42
CA ILE A 239 -7.44 1.46 11.44
C ILE A 239 -7.98 0.65 12.60
N HIS A 240 -8.68 -0.42 12.29
CA HIS A 240 -9.26 -1.36 13.25
C HIS A 240 -8.36 -2.56 13.38
N CYS A 241 -7.83 -2.83 14.58
CA CYS A 241 -6.93 -3.94 14.82
C CYS A 241 -7.42 -4.84 15.97
N LYS A 242 -7.14 -6.12 15.82
CA LYS A 242 -7.24 -7.11 16.90
C LYS A 242 -5.84 -7.37 17.46
N LEU A 243 -5.61 -6.87 18.67
CA LEU A 243 -4.39 -7.07 19.43
C LEU A 243 -4.50 -8.38 20.22
N VAL A 244 -3.41 -9.13 20.25
CA VAL A 244 -3.36 -10.41 20.99
C VAL A 244 -2.06 -10.50 21.77
N ALA A 245 -2.16 -10.54 23.10
CA ALA A 245 -1.05 -10.86 23.97
C ALA A 245 -1.06 -12.38 24.28
N TRP A 246 0.06 -13.06 24.00
CA TRP A 246 0.12 -14.52 24.03
C TRP A 246 1.38 -15.04 24.71
N ASP A 247 1.29 -16.24 25.31
CA ASP A 247 2.43 -16.94 25.88
C ASP A 247 3.47 -17.28 24.80
N PRO A 248 4.71 -16.79 24.91
CA PRO A 248 5.77 -17.02 23.90
C PRO A 248 6.13 -18.50 23.74
N ASN A 249 5.86 -19.34 24.73
CA ASN A 249 6.13 -20.78 24.69
C ASN A 249 5.04 -21.58 23.94
N SER A 250 3.97 -20.92 23.50
CA SER A 250 2.79 -21.57 22.89
C SER A 250 2.47 -21.03 21.50
N LEU A 251 3.49 -20.60 20.73
CA LEU A 251 3.32 -20.07 19.39
C LEU A 251 2.83 -21.14 18.41
N ASN A 252 2.00 -20.73 17.46
CA ASN A 252 1.46 -21.56 16.40
C ASN A 252 1.10 -20.70 15.17
N ASN A 253 0.56 -21.31 14.13
CA ASN A 253 0.18 -20.61 12.88
C ASN A 253 -0.82 -19.46 13.06
N SER A 254 -1.52 -19.39 14.20
CA SER A 254 -2.45 -18.29 14.51
C SER A 254 -1.85 -17.20 15.41
N LYS A 255 -0.57 -17.33 15.77
CA LYS A 255 0.16 -16.38 16.61
C LYS A 255 1.52 -16.14 15.99
N LYS A 256 1.54 -15.21 15.03
CA LYS A 256 2.72 -14.85 14.24
C LYS A 256 2.67 -13.38 13.84
N ALA A 257 3.79 -12.84 13.45
CA ALA A 257 3.91 -11.55 12.77
C ALA A 257 4.77 -11.77 11.52
N CYS A 258 4.14 -11.78 10.37
CA CYS A 258 4.79 -12.02 9.08
C CYS A 258 4.62 -10.83 8.17
N HIS A 259 5.69 -10.43 7.49
CA HIS A 259 5.64 -9.44 6.40
C HIS A 259 6.38 -9.97 5.17
N TYR A 260 6.05 -9.41 4.02
CA TYR A 260 6.63 -9.80 2.75
C TYR A 260 7.85 -8.95 2.42
N VAL A 261 8.94 -9.60 2.04
CA VAL A 261 10.18 -8.96 1.56
C VAL A 261 10.40 -9.41 0.13
N LYS A 262 10.51 -8.48 -0.82
CA LYS A 262 10.58 -8.80 -2.27
C LYS A 262 11.65 -9.84 -2.60
N GLU A 263 12.82 -9.74 -1.99
CA GLU A 263 13.97 -10.62 -2.28
C GLU A 263 13.86 -12.00 -1.61
N HIS A 264 13.10 -12.11 -0.53
CA HIS A 264 13.09 -13.30 0.31
C HIS A 264 11.71 -13.93 0.50
N GLY A 265 10.62 -13.25 0.08
CA GLY A 265 9.24 -13.67 0.32
C GLY A 265 8.81 -13.39 1.77
N TRP A 266 7.85 -14.18 2.27
CA TRP A 266 7.33 -14.01 3.61
C TRP A 266 8.37 -14.31 4.69
N GLU A 267 8.55 -13.38 5.61
CA GLU A 267 9.45 -13.50 6.76
C GLU A 267 8.71 -13.34 8.07
N GLN A 268 9.14 -14.08 9.08
CA GLN A 268 8.61 -14.00 10.43
C GLN A 268 9.47 -13.03 11.25
N LEU A 269 8.81 -12.08 11.94
CA LEU A 269 9.45 -10.98 12.63
C LEU A 269 10.43 -11.42 13.72
N ASP A 270 10.02 -12.36 14.57
CA ASP A 270 10.74 -12.68 15.81
C ASP A 270 11.83 -13.74 15.61
N ASN A 271 11.71 -14.58 14.58
CA ASN A 271 12.64 -15.66 14.32
C ASN A 271 12.61 -16.15 12.87
N SER A 272 13.65 -15.85 12.11
CA SER A 272 13.77 -16.25 10.71
C SER A 272 13.77 -17.78 10.51
N ALA A 273 14.20 -18.56 11.50
CA ALA A 273 14.11 -20.04 11.47
C ALA A 273 12.64 -20.53 11.52
N SER A 274 11.73 -19.72 12.03
CA SER A 274 10.29 -20.01 12.10
C SER A 274 9.51 -19.51 10.87
N ARG A 275 10.19 -19.26 9.76
CA ARG A 275 9.59 -18.82 8.47
C ARG A 275 8.45 -19.73 7.99
N TYR A 276 8.47 -21.01 8.34
CA TYR A 276 7.41 -21.95 8.01
C TYR A 276 6.04 -21.55 8.57
N LEU A 277 5.98 -20.75 9.65
CA LEU A 277 4.74 -20.20 10.20
C LEU A 277 4.08 -19.20 9.25
N CYS A 278 4.86 -18.58 8.36
CA CYS A 278 4.39 -17.62 7.38
C CYS A 278 3.99 -18.27 6.04
N ALA A 279 4.21 -19.57 5.85
CA ALA A 279 3.92 -20.27 4.60
C ALA A 279 2.43 -20.20 4.18
N CYS A 280 1.51 -20.07 5.16
CA CYS A 280 0.09 -19.93 4.86
C CYS A 280 -0.34 -18.50 4.50
N CYS A 281 0.56 -17.51 4.58
CA CYS A 281 0.22 -16.13 4.22
C CYS A 281 -0.11 -15.97 2.71
N GLU A 282 0.37 -16.86 1.86
CA GLU A 282 0.05 -16.91 0.42
C GLU A 282 -1.31 -17.59 0.13
N SER A 283 -1.91 -18.19 1.16
CA SER A 283 -3.15 -18.91 1.04
C SER A 283 -4.05 -18.59 2.23
N ASP A 284 -5.02 -19.45 2.53
CA ASP A 284 -5.87 -19.30 3.73
C ASP A 284 -5.24 -20.06 4.90
N CYS A 285 -4.83 -19.34 5.95
CA CYS A 285 -4.32 -19.92 7.19
C CYS A 285 -5.46 -20.59 7.99
N LYS A 286 -6.01 -21.70 7.50
CA LYS A 286 -7.06 -22.42 8.21
C LYS A 286 -6.51 -23.02 9.51
N SER A 287 -6.87 -22.42 10.63
CA SER A 287 -6.73 -23.05 11.93
C SER A 287 -7.57 -24.33 11.96
N ARG A 288 -6.94 -25.50 11.99
CA ARG A 288 -7.63 -26.72 12.42
C ARG A 288 -8.13 -26.45 13.83
N ARG A 289 -9.44 -26.38 14.02
CA ARG A 289 -10.05 -26.40 15.36
C ARG A 289 -9.70 -27.71 16.03
N VAL A 290 -8.56 -27.76 16.69
CA VAL A 290 -8.25 -28.84 17.64
C VAL A 290 -9.21 -28.64 18.81
N ARG A 291 -10.12 -29.53 19.02
CA ARG A 291 -10.91 -29.64 20.25
C ARG A 291 -9.94 -30.01 21.39
N SER A 292 -9.23 -29.00 21.89
CA SER A 292 -8.35 -29.16 23.03
C SER A 292 -9.16 -29.00 24.30
N LEU A 293 -9.34 -30.14 25.03
CA LEU A 293 -9.99 -30.24 26.33
C LEU A 293 -9.08 -29.81 27.50
N ALA A 294 -7.93 -29.21 27.25
CA ALA A 294 -7.01 -28.74 28.29
C ALA A 294 -6.63 -27.27 28.03
N SER A 295 -7.48 -26.33 28.45
CA SER A 295 -7.16 -24.92 28.33
C SER A 295 -6.68 -24.34 29.67
N GLY A 296 -5.40 -24.34 29.88
CA GLY A 296 -4.77 -23.22 30.61
C GLY A 296 -4.89 -21.96 29.75
N LYS A 297 -5.35 -20.89 30.35
CA LYS A 297 -5.55 -19.58 29.66
C LYS A 297 -4.20 -19.02 29.20
N ARG A 298 -3.95 -18.98 27.87
CA ARG A 298 -2.61 -18.71 27.30
C ARG A 298 -2.46 -17.30 26.72
N GLY A 299 -3.50 -16.48 26.76
CA GLY A 299 -3.44 -15.13 26.20
C GLY A 299 -4.77 -14.38 26.26
N MET A 300 -4.70 -13.10 25.94
CA MET A 300 -5.82 -12.16 25.91
C MET A 300 -5.86 -11.44 24.55
N ALA A 301 -7.05 -11.10 24.08
CA ALA A 301 -7.25 -10.35 22.85
C ALA A 301 -8.13 -9.13 23.13
N GLN A 302 -7.77 -7.99 22.49
CA GLN A 302 -8.54 -6.75 22.55
C GLN A 302 -8.66 -6.16 21.15
N GLN A 303 -9.81 -5.54 20.86
CA GLN A 303 -9.97 -4.72 19.66
C GLN A 303 -9.62 -3.27 19.97
N ALA A 304 -8.96 -2.62 19.02
CA ALA A 304 -8.59 -1.22 19.12
C ALA A 304 -8.81 -0.54 17.76
N VAL A 305 -9.12 0.75 17.81
CA VAL A 305 -9.33 1.60 16.63
C VAL A 305 -8.40 2.79 16.75
N LEU A 306 -7.74 3.10 15.66
CA LEU A 306 -6.86 4.25 15.52
C LEU A 306 -7.42 5.17 14.44
N GLY A 307 -7.52 6.46 14.73
CA GLY A 307 -8.05 7.45 13.79
C GLY A 307 -8.89 8.52 14.47
N PRO A 308 -9.42 9.50 13.71
CA PRO A 308 -9.27 9.61 12.26
C PRO A 308 -7.86 9.99 11.83
N LEU A 309 -7.41 9.40 10.71
CA LEU A 309 -6.18 9.77 10.03
C LEU A 309 -6.53 10.56 8.78
N THR A 310 -5.85 11.68 8.57
CA THR A 310 -5.99 12.49 7.37
C THR A 310 -4.81 12.23 6.44
N ILE A 311 -5.09 11.77 5.23
CA ILE A 311 -4.05 11.53 4.23
C ILE A 311 -4.04 12.71 3.26
N THR A 312 -2.95 13.49 3.29
CA THR A 312 -2.79 14.69 2.48
C THR A 312 -2.06 14.42 1.19
N ASP A 313 -2.35 15.19 0.16
CA ASP A 313 -1.53 15.20 -1.05
C ASP A 313 -0.14 15.72 -0.72
N VAL A 314 0.87 15.19 -1.40
CA VAL A 314 2.22 15.75 -1.33
C VAL A 314 2.20 17.08 -2.05
N ASN A 315 2.27 18.17 -1.31
CA ASN A 315 2.49 19.49 -1.91
C ASN A 315 3.93 19.54 -2.46
N TYR A 316 4.07 19.63 -3.75
CA TYR A 316 5.32 19.89 -4.45
C TYR A 316 5.64 21.40 -4.45
#